data_c97a90883f8a75bfa00a49122ef7a83a
#
_entry.id   c97a90883f8a75bfa00a49122ef7a83a
#
_cell.length_a   1.000
_cell.length_b   1.000
_cell.length_c   1.000
_cell.angle_alpha   90.00
_cell.angle_beta   90.00
_cell.angle_gamma   90.00
#
_symmetry.space_group_name_H-M   'P 1'
#
loop_
_entity.id
_entity.type
_entity.pdbx_description
1 polymer ?
#
loop_
_entity_poly.entity_id
_entity_poly.type
_entity_poly.pdbx_seq_one_letter_code
_entity_poly.pdbx_strand_id
1 'polypeptide(L)'
;FQNYLQGSNAATDIVALVNDNPLQQYEIRSDATGASAQTDVGSVADIVYAAGSTPNFVSGAMLDDSDIAAGSSKQLKIIGISRDPENNDLTSANVVWRVVINESFFLDSTGI
;
A
#
# COMPACT_ATOMS: atom_id res chain seq x y z
N PHE A 1 -3.09 -11.40 3.18
CA PHE A 1 -2.76 -12.41 2.20
C PHE A 1 -1.49 -13.14 2.61
N GLN A 2 -1.52 -14.44 2.61
CA GLN A 2 -0.40 -15.25 3.05
C GLN A 2 0.48 -15.63 1.86
N ASN A 3 1.77 -15.39 1.97
CA ASN A 3 2.71 -15.60 0.89
C ASN A 3 3.09 -17.07 0.64
N TYR A 4 2.54 -17.99 1.41
CA TYR A 4 2.77 -19.42 1.22
C TYR A 4 1.69 -20.11 0.39
N LEU A 5 0.75 -19.36 -0.16
CA LEU A 5 -0.43 -19.92 -0.83
C LEU A 5 -0.06 -20.94 -1.90
N GLN A 6 1.01 -20.71 -2.60
CA GLN A 6 1.50 -21.64 -3.62
C GLN A 6 2.58 -22.58 -3.09
N GLY A 7 3.50 -22.07 -2.27
CA GLY A 7 4.61 -22.83 -1.75
C GLY A 7 5.33 -23.63 -2.85
N SER A 8 5.68 -24.86 -2.55
CA SER A 8 6.25 -25.81 -3.51
C SER A 8 5.18 -26.66 -4.21
N ASN A 9 3.91 -26.33 -4.07
CA ASN A 9 2.82 -27.09 -4.64
C ASN A 9 2.74 -26.84 -6.16
N ALA A 10 2.70 -27.90 -6.95
CA ALA A 10 2.64 -27.85 -8.39
C ALA A 10 1.19 -27.79 -8.93
N ALA A 11 0.20 -27.47 -8.11
CA ALA A 11 -1.18 -27.35 -8.54
C ALA A 11 -1.33 -26.22 -9.59
N THR A 12 -2.13 -26.47 -10.61
CA THR A 12 -2.34 -25.52 -11.71
C THR A 12 -3.69 -24.79 -11.62
N ASP A 13 -4.50 -25.14 -10.64
CA ASP A 13 -5.85 -24.63 -10.42
C ASP A 13 -5.99 -23.82 -9.13
N ILE A 14 -4.90 -23.16 -8.72
CA ILE A 14 -4.89 -22.32 -7.52
C ILE A 14 -5.72 -21.06 -7.78
N VAL A 15 -6.67 -20.79 -6.90
CA VAL A 15 -7.55 -19.62 -6.95
C VAL A 15 -7.33 -18.77 -5.71
N ALA A 16 -7.13 -17.47 -5.90
CA ALA A 16 -7.05 -16.50 -4.81
C ALA A 16 -8.36 -15.67 -4.78
N LEU A 17 -8.90 -15.49 -3.59
CA LEU A 17 -9.97 -14.53 -3.37
C LEU A 17 -9.36 -13.18 -3.06
N VAL A 18 -9.67 -12.18 -3.88
CA VAL A 18 -9.12 -10.82 -3.74
C VAL A 18 -10.25 -9.82 -3.58
N ASN A 19 -9.97 -8.74 -2.86
CA ASN A 19 -10.88 -7.60 -2.80
C ASN A 19 -10.58 -6.68 -3.99
N ASP A 20 -11.52 -6.58 -4.91
CA ASP A 20 -11.41 -5.74 -6.10
C ASP A 20 -12.26 -4.48 -6.05
N ASN A 21 -12.81 -4.14 -4.88
CA ASN A 21 -13.57 -2.91 -4.70
C ASN A 21 -12.65 -1.70 -4.87
N PRO A 22 -12.88 -0.83 -5.88
CA PRO A 22 -12.01 0.32 -6.13
C PRO A 22 -12.08 1.39 -5.04
N LEU A 23 -13.08 1.36 -4.19
CA LEU A 23 -13.26 2.33 -3.09
C LEU A 23 -12.78 1.79 -1.75
N GLN A 24 -12.22 0.59 -1.71
CA GLN A 24 -11.68 0.01 -0.47
C GLN A 24 -10.49 0.82 0.02
N GLN A 25 -10.51 1.17 1.30
CA GLN A 25 -9.39 1.81 1.97
C GLN A 25 -8.49 0.76 2.61
N TYR A 26 -7.20 1.04 2.57
CA TYR A 26 -6.16 0.19 3.15
C TYR A 26 -5.26 1.02 4.05
N GLU A 27 -4.59 0.35 4.97
CA GLU A 27 -3.49 0.94 5.73
C GLU A 27 -2.17 0.32 5.27
N ILE A 28 -1.17 1.17 5.08
CA ILE A 28 0.16 0.75 4.65
C ILE A 28 1.21 1.59 5.37
N ARG A 29 2.27 0.92 5.80
CA ARG A 29 3.38 1.57 6.48
C ARG A 29 4.35 2.19 5.46
N SER A 30 4.91 3.34 5.78
CA SER A 30 6.04 3.93 5.07
C SER A 30 7.28 3.05 5.14
N ASP A 31 8.10 3.08 4.10
CA ASP A 31 9.39 2.38 4.05
C ASP A 31 10.54 3.20 4.66
N ALA A 32 10.27 4.40 5.13
CA ALA A 32 11.22 5.29 5.79
C ALA A 32 12.39 5.75 4.89
N THR A 33 12.20 5.79 3.59
CA THR A 33 13.24 6.27 2.64
C THR A 33 13.17 7.77 2.39
N GLY A 34 12.03 8.39 2.69
CA GLY A 34 11.81 9.83 2.58
C GLY A 34 11.37 10.46 3.90
N ALA A 35 10.93 11.69 3.85
CA ALA A 35 10.37 12.43 4.96
C ALA A 35 8.87 12.60 4.76
N SER A 36 8.06 12.06 5.64
CA SER A 36 6.62 12.20 5.59
C SER A 36 6.16 13.55 6.14
N ALA A 37 5.12 14.11 5.55
CA ALA A 37 4.53 15.38 5.97
C ALA A 37 3.01 15.39 5.81
N GLN A 38 2.35 16.27 6.52
CA GLN A 38 0.89 16.44 6.40
C GLN A 38 0.48 16.85 4.96
N THR A 39 1.37 17.51 4.23
CA THR A 39 1.14 17.93 2.84
C THR A 39 1.09 16.78 1.86
N ASP A 40 1.52 15.58 2.27
CA ASP A 40 1.50 14.38 1.41
C ASP A 40 0.10 13.78 1.30
N VAL A 41 -0.82 14.18 2.16
CA VAL A 41 -2.22 13.78 2.05
C VAL A 41 -2.81 14.34 0.76
N GLY A 42 -3.36 13.48 -0.07
CA GLY A 42 -3.86 13.80 -1.40
C GLY A 42 -2.88 13.49 -2.53
N SER A 43 -1.62 13.23 -2.21
CA SER A 43 -0.61 12.82 -3.18
C SER A 43 -0.71 11.33 -3.53
N VAL A 44 0.05 10.91 -4.51
CA VAL A 44 0.14 9.52 -4.96
C VAL A 44 1.53 8.96 -4.71
N ALA A 45 1.62 7.65 -4.53
CA ALA A 45 2.87 6.96 -4.28
C ALA A 45 2.82 5.52 -4.82
N ASP A 46 3.98 4.93 -5.03
CA ASP A 46 4.09 3.53 -5.40
C ASP A 46 4.33 2.62 -4.19
N ILE A 47 4.19 1.32 -4.41
CA ILE A 47 4.42 0.30 -3.40
C ILE A 47 5.84 -0.26 -3.59
N VAL A 48 6.58 -0.35 -2.49
CA VAL A 48 7.83 -1.11 -2.43
C VAL A 48 7.54 -2.49 -1.88
N TYR A 49 8.05 -3.51 -2.56
CA TYR A 49 7.87 -4.89 -2.16
C TYR A 49 9.16 -5.44 -1.57
N ALA A 50 9.06 -5.94 -0.36
CA ALA A 50 10.11 -6.70 0.31
C ALA A 50 9.62 -8.12 0.59
N ALA A 51 10.54 -9.01 0.88
CA ALA A 51 10.18 -10.37 1.27
C ALA A 51 9.30 -10.35 2.52
N GLY A 52 8.21 -11.10 2.48
CA GLY A 52 7.36 -11.30 3.65
C GLY A 52 8.10 -12.07 4.74
N SER A 53 7.64 -11.94 5.97
CA SER A 53 8.24 -12.68 7.09
C SER A 53 7.69 -14.10 7.18
N THR A 54 8.58 -15.04 7.52
CA THR A 54 8.25 -16.38 7.96
C THR A 54 8.78 -16.53 9.38
N PRO A 55 8.06 -17.17 10.32
CA PRO A 55 6.87 -17.98 10.20
C PRO A 55 5.54 -17.20 10.26
N ASN A 56 5.53 -15.89 10.41
CA ASN A 56 4.31 -15.10 10.65
C ASN A 56 3.53 -14.79 9.37
N PHE A 57 4.12 -15.02 8.20
CA PHE A 57 3.50 -14.76 6.88
C PHE A 57 2.97 -13.33 6.72
N VAL A 58 3.68 -12.35 7.28
CA VAL A 58 3.32 -10.94 7.17
C VAL A 58 3.88 -10.37 5.87
N SER A 59 3.06 -9.62 5.14
CA SER A 59 3.49 -8.97 3.91
C SER A 59 4.61 -7.96 4.16
N GLY A 60 5.60 -7.93 3.25
CA GLY A 60 6.66 -6.93 3.25
C GLY A 60 6.35 -5.71 2.38
N ALA A 61 5.10 -5.56 1.90
CA ALA A 61 4.73 -4.40 1.11
C ALA A 61 4.70 -3.13 1.97
N MET A 62 5.33 -2.06 1.47
CA MET A 62 5.40 -0.75 2.12
C MET A 62 5.14 0.35 1.10
N LEU A 63 4.74 1.52 1.57
CA LEU A 63 4.61 2.70 0.73
C LEU A 63 5.99 3.35 0.57
N ASP A 64 6.39 3.62 -0.68
CA ASP A 64 7.61 4.34 -0.98
C ASP A 64 7.41 5.83 -0.71
N ASP A 65 7.88 6.31 0.44
CA ASP A 65 7.70 7.72 0.81
C ASP A 65 8.68 8.65 0.13
N SER A 66 9.77 8.16 -0.46
CA SER A 66 10.63 8.96 -1.32
C SER A 66 10.01 9.27 -2.70
N ASP A 67 8.97 8.52 -3.05
CA ASP A 67 8.30 8.59 -4.35
C ASP A 67 6.96 9.34 -4.28
N ILE A 68 6.59 9.90 -3.14
CA ILE A 68 5.35 10.66 -2.98
C ILE A 68 5.38 11.90 -3.88
N ALA A 69 4.36 12.03 -4.73
CA ALA A 69 4.28 13.12 -5.70
C ALA A 69 2.84 13.51 -6.00
N ALA A 70 2.67 14.68 -6.58
CA ALA A 70 1.41 15.08 -7.17
C ALA A 70 1.19 14.35 -8.50
N GLY A 71 -0.05 14.10 -8.86
CA GLY A 71 -0.39 13.49 -10.14
C GLY A 71 -1.36 12.33 -10.00
N SER A 72 -1.43 11.50 -11.05
CA SER A 72 -2.37 10.38 -11.12
C SER A 72 -1.73 9.07 -11.61
N SER A 73 -0.42 9.03 -11.76
CA SER A 73 0.28 7.95 -12.46
C SER A 73 0.89 6.88 -11.54
N LYS A 74 0.52 6.87 -10.25
CA LYS A 74 1.07 5.92 -9.28
C LYS A 74 -0.01 5.01 -8.71
N GLN A 75 0.42 3.92 -8.09
CA GLN A 75 -0.44 2.81 -7.69
C GLN A 75 -1.42 3.18 -6.56
N LEU A 76 -0.98 4.00 -5.62
CA LEU A 76 -1.75 4.35 -4.44
C LEU A 76 -2.01 5.85 -4.37
N LYS A 77 -3.17 6.23 -3.80
CA LYS A 77 -3.47 7.61 -3.43
C LYS A 77 -3.59 7.70 -1.92
N ILE A 78 -2.87 8.62 -1.32
CA ILE A 78 -2.88 8.87 0.11
C ILE A 78 -4.12 9.71 0.45
N ILE A 79 -4.98 9.18 1.32
CA ILE A 79 -6.21 9.88 1.73
C ILE A 79 -6.15 10.39 3.16
N GLY A 80 -5.17 9.98 3.92
CA GLY A 80 -4.99 10.43 5.30
C GLY A 80 -3.98 9.56 6.03
N ILE A 81 -3.84 9.79 7.31
CA ILE A 81 -3.05 8.96 8.21
C ILE A 81 -3.94 7.99 8.96
N SER A 82 -3.38 6.85 9.37
CA SER A 82 -4.08 5.93 10.26
C SER A 82 -4.43 6.63 11.57
N ARG A 83 -5.62 6.35 12.07
CA ARG A 83 -6.12 6.95 13.32
C ARG A 83 -5.68 6.22 14.59
N ASP A 84 -4.72 5.33 14.48
CA ASP A 84 -4.12 4.68 15.64
C ASP A 84 -3.44 5.75 16.52
N PRO A 85 -3.73 5.81 17.83
CA PRO A 85 -3.10 6.78 18.72
C PRO A 85 -1.57 6.72 18.74
N GLU A 86 -0.98 5.57 18.43
CA GLU A 86 0.47 5.41 18.31
C GLU A 86 1.05 5.99 17.02
N ASN A 87 0.21 6.28 16.03
CA ASN A 87 0.59 6.88 14.76
C ASN A 87 0.42 8.41 14.80
N ASN A 88 1.00 9.06 15.77
CA ASN A 88 0.80 10.49 16.06
C ASN A 88 1.96 11.39 15.65
N ASP A 89 3.04 10.83 15.09
CA ASP A 89 4.23 11.57 14.69
C ASP A 89 4.53 11.32 13.21
N LEU A 90 4.20 12.31 12.38
CA LEU A 90 4.44 12.25 10.92
C LEU A 90 5.91 12.28 10.55
N THR A 91 6.78 12.71 11.47
CA THR A 91 8.22 12.70 11.24
C THR A 91 8.85 11.34 11.54
N SER A 92 8.06 10.43 12.10
CA SER A 92 8.49 9.06 12.39
C SER A 92 8.82 8.29 11.10
N ALA A 93 9.83 7.43 11.21
CA ALA A 93 10.25 6.57 10.11
C ALA A 93 9.20 5.50 9.71
N ASN A 94 8.16 5.29 10.50
CA ASN A 94 7.19 4.21 10.28
C ASN A 94 5.75 4.71 10.30
N VAL A 95 5.50 5.85 9.67
CA VAL A 95 4.15 6.39 9.55
C VAL A 95 3.25 5.40 8.81
N VAL A 96 2.05 5.19 9.33
CA VAL A 96 1.03 4.37 8.68
C VAL A 96 0.03 5.28 7.98
N TRP A 97 -0.08 5.13 6.69
CA TRP A 97 -0.96 5.89 5.83
C TRP A 97 -2.25 5.14 5.53
N ARG A 98 -3.36 5.87 5.42
CA ARG A 98 -4.57 5.35 4.78
C ARG A 98 -4.54 5.70 3.32
N VAL A 99 -4.75 4.69 2.48
CA VAL A 99 -4.64 4.80 1.03
C VAL A 99 -5.82 4.14 0.35
N VAL A 100 -6.05 4.52 -0.89
CA VAL A 100 -6.89 3.78 -1.84
C VAL A 100 -6.03 3.40 -3.03
N ILE A 101 -6.43 2.36 -3.75
CA ILE A 101 -5.77 1.98 -5.00
C ILE A 101 -6.13 3.03 -6.04
N ASN A 102 -5.12 3.70 -6.59
CA ASN A 102 -5.30 4.73 -7.60
C ASN A 102 -5.40 4.14 -9.02
N GLU A 103 -4.57 3.14 -9.31
CA GLU A 103 -4.59 2.40 -10.58
C GLU A 103 -5.47 1.16 -10.43
N SER A 104 -6.79 1.35 -10.45
CA SER A 104 -7.76 0.25 -10.37
C SER A 104 -8.29 -0.12 -11.75
N PHE A 105 -8.44 -1.41 -12.00
CA PHE A 105 -9.06 -1.89 -13.22
C PHE A 105 -10.51 -1.37 -13.42
N PHE A 106 -11.24 -1.18 -12.32
CA PHE A 106 -12.65 -0.77 -12.35
C PHE A 106 -12.86 0.73 -12.20
N LEU A 107 -11.83 1.49 -11.85
CA LEU A 107 -11.93 2.93 -11.63
C LEU A 107 -10.68 3.60 -12.17
N ASP A 108 -10.75 4.02 -13.43
CA ASP A 108 -9.66 4.74 -14.07
C ASP A 108 -9.83 6.23 -13.85
N SER A 109 -8.84 6.86 -13.22
CA SER A 109 -8.86 8.29 -12.93
C SER A 109 -8.51 9.16 -14.15
N THR A 110 -7.95 8.59 -15.19
CA THR A 110 -7.51 9.32 -16.37
C THR A 110 -8.58 9.39 -17.47
N GLY A 111 -9.62 8.60 -17.37
CA GLY A 111 -10.63 8.46 -18.43
C GLY A 111 -10.05 7.84 -19.70
N ILE A 112 -10.86 7.79 -20.68
CA ILE A 112 -10.48 7.21 -21.97
C ILE A 112 -10.29 8.35 -22.99
#